data_645d5d4a557598e4548bd5560d43e943
#
_entry.id   645d5d4a557598e4548bd5560d43e943
#
_cell.length_a   1.000
_cell.length_b   1.000
_cell.length_c   1.000
_cell.angle_alpha   90.00
_cell.angle_beta   90.00
_cell.angle_gamma   90.00
#
_symmetry.space_group_name_H-M   'P 1'
#
loop_
_entity.id
_entity.type
_entity.pdbx_description
1 polymer ?
#
loop_
_entity_poly.entity_id
_entity_poly.type
_entity_poly.pdbx_seq_one_letter_code
_entity_poly.pdbx_strand_id
1 'polypeptide(L)'
;MSVREAWFRYEKDSKDILCGMNFDVHAGELTCIVGGNGAGKTTALMTAAGVFAPYRGKVKYRGKPISTFRKDKSSAGKIGVLVQNPLCCFVMDSVAEELEAAAKAYKLPRSRIEEVIDIMQLRNVLDSNPYDISGGELQRAAIAKLLLPEPEVIFLDEATKGMDAFFKAEFGALLRRLAARGTAIVLVSHDIEFCAEFADRCAMFFNGTVIAEGTPQDVFLGNSFYTTSACRISRGIIPDALTAEQVIDYANRCERKKNDA
;
A
#
# COMPACT_ATOMS: atom_id res chain seq x y z
N MET A 1 -11.61 2.45 -8.48
CA MET A 1 -11.28 1.64 -9.67
C MET A 1 -11.97 0.29 -9.56
N SER A 2 -12.09 -0.46 -10.66
CA SER A 2 -12.67 -1.81 -10.59
C SER A 2 -11.94 -2.77 -11.54
N VAL A 3 -11.68 -3.98 -11.04
CA VAL A 3 -11.16 -5.12 -11.81
C VAL A 3 -12.26 -6.17 -11.83
N ARG A 4 -12.56 -6.73 -13.01
CA ARG A 4 -13.60 -7.73 -13.20
C ARG A 4 -13.08 -8.89 -14.04
N GLU A 5 -13.19 -10.10 -13.49
CA GLU A 5 -12.85 -11.37 -14.15
C GLU A 5 -11.45 -11.33 -14.78
N ALA A 6 -10.45 -10.73 -14.09
CA ALA A 6 -9.12 -10.58 -14.65
C ALA A 6 -8.34 -11.89 -14.63
N TRP A 7 -7.90 -12.30 -15.81
CA TRP A 7 -7.00 -13.43 -16.02
C TRP A 7 -5.68 -12.91 -16.59
N PHE A 8 -4.56 -13.33 -16.01
CA PHE A 8 -3.25 -12.89 -16.43
C PHE A 8 -2.21 -13.99 -16.30
N ARG A 9 -1.31 -14.06 -17.28
CA ARG A 9 -0.08 -14.86 -17.30
C ARG A 9 1.02 -14.05 -17.97
N TYR A 10 2.26 -14.33 -17.61
CA TYR A 10 3.40 -13.61 -18.18
C TYR A 10 3.70 -14.03 -19.62
N GLU A 11 3.57 -15.34 -19.92
CA GLU A 11 3.81 -15.92 -21.23
C GLU A 11 2.60 -16.75 -21.67
N LYS A 12 2.41 -16.89 -23.00
CA LYS A 12 1.23 -17.53 -23.58
C LYS A 12 1.01 -18.96 -23.07
N ASP A 13 2.10 -19.68 -22.84
CA ASP A 13 2.06 -21.10 -22.43
C ASP A 13 2.38 -21.31 -20.93
N SER A 14 2.51 -20.22 -20.17
CA SER A 14 2.74 -20.28 -18.73
C SER A 14 1.43 -20.44 -17.93
N LYS A 15 1.57 -20.88 -16.67
CA LYS A 15 0.45 -20.96 -15.72
C LYS A 15 -0.16 -19.59 -15.48
N ASP A 16 -1.47 -19.56 -15.35
CA ASP A 16 -2.17 -18.34 -14.94
C ASP A 16 -1.76 -17.89 -13.53
N ILE A 17 -1.42 -16.63 -13.41
CA ILE A 17 -1.08 -15.98 -12.14
C ILE A 17 -2.32 -15.33 -11.55
N LEU A 18 -3.20 -14.76 -12.40
CA LEU A 18 -4.51 -14.28 -11.96
C LEU A 18 -5.59 -15.18 -12.59
N CYS A 19 -6.53 -15.61 -11.76
CA CYS A 19 -7.54 -16.62 -12.08
C CYS A 19 -8.95 -16.04 -11.85
N GLY A 20 -9.43 -15.18 -12.74
CA GLY A 20 -10.75 -14.55 -12.62
C GLY A 20 -10.85 -13.55 -11.48
N MET A 21 -9.77 -12.79 -11.21
CA MET A 21 -9.71 -11.83 -10.11
C MET A 21 -10.79 -10.75 -10.24
N ASN A 22 -11.55 -10.55 -9.16
CA ASN A 22 -12.44 -9.41 -8.96
C ASN A 22 -11.90 -8.58 -7.79
N PHE A 23 -11.77 -7.26 -7.98
CA PHE A 23 -11.25 -6.37 -6.95
C PHE A 23 -11.71 -4.94 -7.17
N ASP A 24 -12.14 -4.27 -6.10
CA ASP A 24 -12.54 -2.87 -6.12
C ASP A 24 -11.58 -2.00 -5.31
N VAL A 25 -11.29 -0.81 -5.84
CA VAL A 25 -10.49 0.22 -5.17
C VAL A 25 -11.34 1.46 -5.03
N HIS A 26 -11.57 1.88 -3.80
CA HIS A 26 -12.46 2.99 -3.44
C HIS A 26 -11.67 4.24 -3.08
N ALA A 27 -12.19 5.41 -3.48
CA ALA A 27 -11.63 6.69 -3.08
C ALA A 27 -11.79 6.89 -1.56
N GLY A 28 -10.75 7.43 -0.93
CA GLY A 28 -10.78 7.68 0.50
C GLY A 28 -10.57 6.44 1.38
N GLU A 29 -10.07 5.34 0.81
CA GLU A 29 -9.92 4.06 1.50
C GLU A 29 -8.49 3.54 1.38
N LEU A 30 -7.93 3.05 2.48
CA LEU A 30 -6.70 2.28 2.52
C LEU A 30 -7.05 0.79 2.52
N THR A 31 -6.85 0.13 1.39
CA THR A 31 -7.06 -1.31 1.22
C THR A 31 -5.74 -2.06 1.28
N CYS A 32 -5.60 -3.04 2.18
CA CYS A 32 -4.43 -3.90 2.25
C CYS A 32 -4.70 -5.25 1.57
N ILE A 33 -3.78 -5.68 0.69
CA ILE A 33 -3.79 -7.03 0.09
C ILE A 33 -2.79 -7.89 0.85
N VAL A 34 -3.26 -8.96 1.46
CA VAL A 34 -2.46 -9.92 2.21
C VAL A 34 -2.53 -11.30 1.57
N GLY A 35 -1.57 -12.18 1.86
CA GLY A 35 -1.54 -13.54 1.31
C GLY A 35 -0.12 -14.10 1.19
N GLY A 36 0.01 -15.38 0.91
CA GLY A 36 1.29 -16.08 0.80
C GLY A 36 2.21 -15.56 -0.31
N ASN A 37 3.50 -15.91 -0.22
CA ASN A 37 4.45 -15.66 -1.31
C ASN A 37 4.02 -16.45 -2.54
N GLY A 38 4.16 -15.83 -3.72
CA GLY A 38 3.76 -16.46 -4.99
C GLY A 38 2.25 -16.52 -5.24
N ALA A 39 1.40 -15.99 -4.34
CA ALA A 39 -0.05 -15.98 -4.55
C ALA A 39 -0.52 -15.07 -5.71
N GLY A 40 0.35 -14.19 -6.22
CA GLY A 40 0.02 -13.28 -7.33
C GLY A 40 -0.31 -11.85 -6.91
N LYS A 41 -0.02 -11.45 -5.65
CA LYS A 41 -0.36 -10.12 -5.10
C LYS A 41 0.24 -8.96 -5.90
N THR A 42 1.55 -8.98 -6.16
CA THR A 42 2.24 -8.00 -7.02
C THR A 42 1.59 -7.92 -8.40
N THR A 43 1.30 -9.07 -9.00
CA THR A 43 0.65 -9.14 -10.32
C THR A 43 -0.76 -8.55 -10.28
N ALA A 44 -1.52 -8.84 -9.22
CA ALA A 44 -2.84 -8.26 -8.98
C ALA A 44 -2.78 -6.73 -8.86
N LEU A 45 -1.84 -6.22 -8.06
CA LEU A 45 -1.58 -4.79 -7.89
C LEU A 45 -1.22 -4.13 -9.22
N MET A 46 -0.26 -4.70 -9.97
CA MET A 46 0.18 -4.17 -11.28
C MET A 46 -0.95 -4.21 -12.32
N THR A 47 -1.79 -5.25 -12.27
CA THR A 47 -2.96 -5.35 -13.16
C THR A 47 -4.02 -4.32 -12.77
N ALA A 48 -4.32 -4.15 -11.49
CA ALA A 48 -5.26 -3.12 -11.02
C ALA A 48 -4.76 -1.71 -11.39
N ALA A 49 -3.46 -1.44 -11.21
CA ALA A 49 -2.83 -0.19 -11.65
C ALA A 49 -2.82 0.01 -13.18
N GLY A 50 -3.16 -1.02 -13.97
CA GLY A 50 -3.15 -1.01 -15.42
C GLY A 50 -1.74 -1.05 -16.02
N VAL A 51 -0.73 -1.47 -15.26
CA VAL A 51 0.63 -1.73 -15.77
C VAL A 51 0.61 -3.01 -16.61
N PHE A 52 -0.02 -4.05 -16.09
CA PHE A 52 -0.26 -5.28 -16.82
C PHE A 52 -1.68 -5.31 -17.39
N ALA A 53 -1.79 -5.73 -18.66
CA ALA A 53 -3.08 -5.90 -19.31
C ALA A 53 -3.53 -7.36 -19.17
N PRO A 54 -4.66 -7.65 -18.53
CA PRO A 54 -5.18 -9.01 -18.48
C PRO A 54 -5.60 -9.46 -19.88
N TYR A 55 -5.34 -10.74 -20.22
CA TYR A 55 -5.74 -11.28 -21.53
C TYR A 55 -7.26 -11.55 -21.59
N ARG A 56 -7.90 -11.65 -20.41
CA ARG A 56 -9.35 -11.77 -20.26
C ARG A 56 -9.77 -10.95 -19.04
N GLY A 57 -10.96 -10.36 -19.10
CA GLY A 57 -11.49 -9.47 -18.06
C GLY A 57 -11.31 -7.99 -18.38
N LYS A 58 -11.57 -7.12 -17.41
CA LYS A 58 -11.56 -5.66 -17.61
C LYS A 58 -11.07 -4.94 -16.37
N VAL A 59 -10.23 -3.91 -16.59
CA VAL A 59 -9.84 -2.94 -15.57
C VAL A 59 -10.40 -1.58 -15.97
N LYS A 60 -11.14 -0.94 -15.06
CA LYS A 60 -11.77 0.36 -15.28
C LYS A 60 -11.34 1.37 -14.22
N TYR A 61 -11.07 2.59 -14.66
CA TYR A 61 -10.90 3.76 -13.82
C TYR A 61 -12.03 4.74 -14.08
N ARG A 62 -12.77 5.14 -13.03
CA ARG A 62 -13.97 6.02 -13.16
C ARG A 62 -14.94 5.55 -14.25
N GLY A 63 -15.19 4.23 -14.32
CA GLY A 63 -16.09 3.61 -15.30
C GLY A 63 -15.53 3.43 -16.71
N LYS A 64 -14.39 4.05 -17.05
CA LYS A 64 -13.74 3.93 -18.36
C LYS A 64 -12.64 2.87 -18.35
N PRO A 65 -12.37 2.17 -19.47
CA PRO A 65 -11.23 1.25 -19.56
C PRO A 65 -9.92 1.96 -19.21
N ILE A 66 -9.07 1.32 -18.39
CA ILE A 66 -7.81 1.93 -17.94
C ILE A 66 -6.83 2.19 -19.10
N SER A 67 -6.90 1.39 -20.16
CA SER A 67 -6.12 1.59 -21.37
C SER A 67 -6.46 2.91 -22.09
N THR A 68 -7.71 3.35 -22.05
CA THR A 68 -8.14 4.63 -22.58
C THR A 68 -7.65 5.78 -21.70
N PHE A 69 -7.77 5.61 -20.38
CA PHE A 69 -7.29 6.59 -19.41
C PHE A 69 -5.77 6.85 -19.54
N ARG A 70 -4.96 5.80 -19.67
CA ARG A 70 -3.50 5.91 -19.80
C ARG A 70 -3.02 6.60 -21.09
N LYS A 71 -3.83 6.62 -22.15
CA LYS A 71 -3.53 7.34 -23.40
C LYS A 71 -3.77 8.85 -23.29
N ASP A 72 -4.52 9.28 -22.30
CA ASP A 72 -4.81 10.69 -22.07
C ASP A 72 -3.63 11.33 -21.31
N LYS A 73 -3.00 12.34 -21.91
CA LYS A 73 -1.90 13.08 -21.27
C LYS A 73 -2.29 13.75 -19.94
N SER A 74 -3.57 14.07 -19.76
CA SER A 74 -4.09 14.63 -18.50
C SER A 74 -4.13 13.62 -17.35
N SER A 75 -3.91 12.34 -17.63
CA SER A 75 -3.85 11.26 -16.64
C SER A 75 -2.48 11.14 -15.96
N ALA A 76 -1.46 11.82 -16.46
CA ALA A 76 -0.11 11.76 -15.90
C ALA A 76 -0.11 12.15 -14.41
N GLY A 77 0.51 11.32 -13.58
CA GLY A 77 0.60 11.53 -12.13
C GLY A 77 -0.66 11.16 -11.32
N LYS A 78 -1.80 10.85 -11.95
CA LYS A 78 -3.03 10.52 -11.22
C LYS A 78 -3.05 9.11 -10.61
N ILE A 79 -2.29 8.20 -11.15
CA ILE A 79 -2.08 6.86 -10.61
C ILE A 79 -0.60 6.69 -10.33
N GLY A 80 -0.26 6.57 -9.06
CA GLY A 80 1.09 6.29 -8.57
C GLY A 80 1.27 4.81 -8.28
N VAL A 81 2.44 4.26 -8.66
CA VAL A 81 2.79 2.86 -8.38
C VAL A 81 4.20 2.82 -7.82
N LEU A 82 4.36 2.25 -6.64
CA LEU A 82 5.65 1.92 -6.05
C LEU A 82 5.87 0.42 -6.13
N VAL A 83 6.94 0.02 -6.80
CA VAL A 83 7.33 -1.38 -6.96
C VAL A 83 8.15 -1.86 -5.75
N GLN A 84 8.22 -3.18 -5.54
CA GLN A 84 8.92 -3.81 -4.42
C GLN A 84 10.41 -3.44 -4.32
N ASN A 85 11.09 -3.22 -5.45
CA ASN A 85 12.47 -2.71 -5.47
C ASN A 85 12.46 -1.20 -5.78
N PRO A 86 12.61 -0.32 -4.79
CA PRO A 86 12.56 1.11 -4.99
C PRO A 86 13.72 1.66 -5.84
N LEU A 87 14.87 0.98 -5.92
CA LEU A 87 15.99 1.38 -6.78
C LEU A 87 15.60 1.54 -8.25
N CYS A 88 14.61 0.75 -8.72
CA CYS A 88 14.11 0.87 -10.10
C CYS A 88 13.45 2.22 -10.41
N CYS A 89 13.19 3.04 -9.39
CA CYS A 89 12.58 4.35 -9.54
C CYS A 89 13.60 5.48 -9.72
N PHE A 90 14.93 5.20 -9.58
CA PHE A 90 15.98 6.21 -9.56
C PHE A 90 16.90 6.08 -10.77
N VAL A 91 17.24 7.21 -11.37
CA VAL A 91 18.12 7.31 -12.55
C VAL A 91 19.11 8.48 -12.44
N MET A 92 18.93 9.40 -11.47
CA MET A 92 19.81 10.54 -11.23
C MET A 92 20.88 10.22 -10.19
N ASP A 93 21.89 11.08 -10.08
CA ASP A 93 23.04 10.88 -9.19
C ASP A 93 22.73 11.25 -7.73
N SER A 94 21.67 12.01 -7.47
CA SER A 94 21.25 12.36 -6.11
C SER A 94 19.74 12.30 -5.91
N VAL A 95 19.30 12.16 -4.64
CA VAL A 95 17.89 12.21 -4.26
C VAL A 95 17.27 13.56 -4.62
N ALA A 96 18.01 14.66 -4.43
CA ALA A 96 17.53 15.99 -4.79
C ALA A 96 17.24 16.10 -6.29
N GLU A 97 18.19 15.67 -7.15
CA GLU A 97 18.02 15.69 -8.59
C GLU A 97 16.82 14.85 -9.06
N GLU A 98 16.59 13.70 -8.43
CA GLU A 98 15.43 12.86 -8.71
C GLU A 98 14.10 13.56 -8.43
N LEU A 99 14.00 14.24 -7.27
CA LEU A 99 12.80 14.99 -6.91
C LEU A 99 12.60 16.21 -7.84
N GLU A 100 13.69 16.94 -8.18
CA GLU A 100 13.63 18.07 -9.10
C GLU A 100 13.25 17.65 -10.52
N ALA A 101 13.83 16.56 -11.04
CA ALA A 101 13.49 16.02 -12.35
C ALA A 101 12.01 15.59 -12.41
N ALA A 102 11.51 14.92 -11.36
CA ALA A 102 10.10 14.53 -11.27
C ALA A 102 9.18 15.76 -11.19
N ALA A 103 9.49 16.73 -10.34
CA ALA A 103 8.72 17.96 -10.24
C ALA A 103 8.67 18.75 -11.54
N LYS A 104 9.79 18.85 -12.26
CA LYS A 104 9.87 19.47 -13.60
C LYS A 104 8.99 18.74 -14.61
N ALA A 105 9.00 17.40 -14.61
CA ALA A 105 8.19 16.59 -15.53
C ALA A 105 6.67 16.84 -15.33
N TYR A 106 6.24 17.03 -14.08
CA TYR A 106 4.85 17.34 -13.72
C TYR A 106 4.55 18.84 -13.64
N LYS A 107 5.54 19.73 -13.91
CA LYS A 107 5.43 21.21 -13.81
C LYS A 107 4.99 21.68 -12.42
N LEU A 108 5.53 21.07 -11.39
CA LEU A 108 5.22 21.39 -10.01
C LEU A 108 6.11 22.51 -9.46
N PRO A 109 5.62 23.33 -8.51
CA PRO A 109 6.42 24.36 -7.86
C PRO A 109 7.44 23.75 -6.89
N ARG A 110 8.54 24.49 -6.61
CA ARG A 110 9.59 24.04 -5.67
C ARG A 110 9.04 23.80 -4.25
N SER A 111 8.02 24.57 -3.84
CA SER A 111 7.35 24.37 -2.54
C SER A 111 6.80 22.94 -2.37
N ARG A 112 6.39 22.30 -3.46
CA ARG A 112 5.90 20.92 -3.40
C ARG A 112 7.03 19.92 -3.16
N ILE A 113 8.24 20.19 -3.67
CA ILE A 113 9.44 19.39 -3.39
C ILE A 113 9.77 19.48 -1.90
N GLU A 114 9.82 20.71 -1.36
CA GLU A 114 10.09 20.93 0.07
C GLU A 114 9.08 20.21 0.97
N GLU A 115 7.81 20.26 0.62
CA GLU A 115 6.75 19.58 1.37
C GLU A 115 6.98 18.06 1.44
N VAL A 116 7.28 17.39 0.33
CA VAL A 116 7.51 15.94 0.33
C VAL A 116 8.83 15.56 1.01
N ILE A 117 9.86 16.41 0.92
CA ILE A 117 11.13 16.26 1.65
C ILE A 117 10.88 16.24 3.15
N ASP A 118 10.08 17.17 3.65
CA ASP A 118 9.77 17.28 5.09
C ASP A 118 8.91 16.12 5.57
N ILE A 119 7.84 15.78 4.82
CA ILE A 119 6.96 14.66 5.14
C ILE A 119 7.74 13.35 5.23
N MET A 120 8.68 13.14 4.31
CA MET A 120 9.44 11.89 4.22
C MET A 120 10.81 11.95 4.94
N GLN A 121 11.12 13.05 5.64
CA GLN A 121 12.34 13.23 6.44
C GLN A 121 13.63 12.95 5.64
N LEU A 122 13.76 13.59 4.46
CA LEU A 122 14.85 13.31 3.51
C LEU A 122 16.00 14.31 3.56
N ARG A 123 15.94 15.37 4.40
CA ARG A 123 16.90 16.47 4.38
C ARG A 123 18.35 16.02 4.49
N ASN A 124 18.62 14.96 5.25
CA ASN A 124 19.98 14.47 5.50
C ASN A 124 20.58 13.65 4.33
N VAL A 125 19.77 13.28 3.34
CA VAL A 125 20.18 12.38 2.24
C VAL A 125 19.98 12.99 0.85
N LEU A 126 19.62 14.29 0.78
CA LEU A 126 19.31 14.96 -0.49
C LEU A 126 20.47 14.91 -1.49
N ASP A 127 21.68 15.15 -1.01
CA ASP A 127 22.91 15.16 -1.84
C ASP A 127 23.52 13.76 -2.03
N SER A 128 22.93 12.74 -1.43
CA SER A 128 23.42 11.37 -1.51
C SER A 128 22.92 10.67 -2.76
N ASN A 129 23.77 9.76 -3.28
CA ASN A 129 23.34 8.87 -4.36
C ASN A 129 22.32 7.83 -3.82
N PRO A 130 21.22 7.56 -4.54
CA PRO A 130 20.24 6.56 -4.12
C PRO A 130 20.79 5.15 -3.86
N TYR A 131 21.94 4.81 -4.45
CA TYR A 131 22.60 3.54 -4.22
C TYR A 131 23.43 3.49 -2.92
N ASP A 132 23.71 4.65 -2.31
CA ASP A 132 24.60 4.78 -1.14
C ASP A 132 23.82 5.03 0.17
N ILE A 133 22.50 5.19 0.11
CA ILE A 133 21.66 5.42 1.28
C ILE A 133 21.05 4.11 1.81
N SER A 134 20.60 4.12 3.07
CA SER A 134 19.97 2.94 3.68
C SER A 134 18.68 2.55 2.95
N GLY A 135 18.29 1.28 3.05
CA GLY A 135 17.05 0.79 2.43
C GLY A 135 15.78 1.54 2.88
N GLY A 136 15.74 1.99 4.15
CA GLY A 136 14.63 2.80 4.66
C GLY A 136 14.60 4.21 4.06
N GLU A 137 15.75 4.87 3.91
CA GLU A 137 15.87 6.18 3.26
C GLU A 137 15.51 6.11 1.78
N LEU A 138 15.99 5.07 1.10
CA LEU A 138 15.65 4.80 -0.29
C LEU A 138 14.13 4.61 -0.48
N GLN A 139 13.49 3.86 0.42
CA GLN A 139 12.06 3.65 0.40
C GLN A 139 11.30 4.97 0.60
N ARG A 140 11.73 5.81 1.56
CA ARG A 140 11.17 7.14 1.79
C ARG A 140 11.32 8.04 0.57
N ALA A 141 12.50 8.06 -0.06
CA ALA A 141 12.76 8.84 -1.27
C ALA A 141 11.86 8.41 -2.44
N ALA A 142 11.66 7.11 -2.63
CA ALA A 142 10.76 6.58 -3.65
C ALA A 142 9.28 6.97 -3.39
N ILE A 143 8.85 6.94 -2.14
CA ILE A 143 7.51 7.40 -1.75
C ILE A 143 7.38 8.91 -1.95
N ALA A 144 8.38 9.72 -1.59
CA ALA A 144 8.40 11.16 -1.85
C ALA A 144 8.17 11.47 -3.33
N LYS A 145 8.94 10.81 -4.20
CA LYS A 145 8.81 10.93 -5.66
C LYS A 145 7.41 10.56 -6.15
N LEU A 146 6.83 9.49 -5.61
CA LEU A 146 5.48 9.03 -5.94
C LEU A 146 4.40 10.04 -5.49
N LEU A 147 4.58 10.70 -4.36
CA LEU A 147 3.62 11.65 -3.80
C LEU A 147 3.68 13.05 -4.45
N LEU A 148 4.77 13.41 -5.15
CA LEU A 148 4.93 14.71 -5.78
C LEU A 148 3.70 15.14 -6.61
N PRO A 149 3.18 14.33 -7.54
CA PRO A 149 2.07 14.74 -8.42
C PRO A 149 0.68 14.66 -7.78
N GLU A 150 0.58 14.42 -6.47
CA GLU A 150 -0.70 14.27 -5.74
C GLU A 150 -1.64 13.24 -6.39
N PRO A 151 -1.25 11.97 -6.44
CA PRO A 151 -2.01 10.96 -7.14
C PRO A 151 -3.40 10.73 -6.51
N GLU A 152 -4.39 10.49 -7.36
CA GLU A 152 -5.74 10.11 -6.94
C GLU A 152 -5.82 8.66 -6.47
N VAL A 153 -4.92 7.80 -7.01
CA VAL A 153 -4.81 6.40 -6.63
C VAL A 153 -3.34 6.05 -6.44
N ILE A 154 -3.03 5.38 -5.34
CA ILE A 154 -1.68 4.94 -4.98
C ILE A 154 -1.68 3.42 -4.83
N PHE A 155 -0.76 2.77 -5.53
CA PHE A 155 -0.46 1.35 -5.41
C PHE A 155 0.93 1.16 -4.84
N LEU A 156 1.03 0.44 -3.73
CA LEU A 156 2.26 0.24 -2.97
C LEU A 156 2.55 -1.27 -2.84
N ASP A 157 3.67 -1.73 -3.37
CA ASP A 157 4.10 -3.12 -3.24
C ASP A 157 5.17 -3.24 -2.16
N GLU A 158 4.81 -3.81 -1.01
CA GLU A 158 5.66 -4.02 0.17
C GLU A 158 6.36 -2.75 0.68
N ALA A 159 5.66 -1.61 0.63
CA ALA A 159 6.24 -0.29 0.95
C ALA A 159 6.70 -0.14 2.41
N THR A 160 6.26 -0.98 3.33
CA THR A 160 6.66 -0.97 4.76
C THR A 160 7.95 -1.74 5.03
N LYS A 161 8.49 -2.42 4.02
CA LYS A 161 9.72 -3.21 4.17
C LYS A 161 10.93 -2.31 4.44
N GLY A 162 11.73 -2.66 5.44
CA GLY A 162 12.93 -1.90 5.82
C GLY A 162 12.67 -0.64 6.63
N MET A 163 11.41 -0.31 6.95
CA MET A 163 11.06 0.76 7.88
C MET A 163 11.16 0.26 9.33
N ASP A 164 11.69 1.08 10.22
CA ASP A 164 11.61 0.86 11.66
C ASP A 164 10.17 1.07 12.17
N ALA A 165 9.89 0.68 13.42
CA ALA A 165 8.56 0.72 13.99
C ALA A 165 8.01 2.16 14.10
N PHE A 166 8.89 3.14 14.43
CA PHE A 166 8.48 4.53 14.55
C PHE A 166 8.05 5.10 13.19
N PHE A 167 8.88 4.90 12.18
CA PHE A 167 8.55 5.39 10.83
C PHE A 167 7.36 4.64 10.21
N LYS A 168 7.14 3.35 10.50
CA LYS A 168 5.94 2.62 10.09
C LYS A 168 4.66 3.28 10.62
N ALA A 169 4.65 3.69 11.90
CA ALA A 169 3.51 4.37 12.49
C ALA A 169 3.25 5.73 11.84
N GLU A 170 4.30 6.53 11.60
CA GLU A 170 4.18 7.80 10.88
C GLU A 170 3.69 7.61 9.44
N PHE A 171 4.21 6.59 8.76
CA PHE A 171 3.80 6.25 7.40
C PHE A 171 2.33 5.78 7.35
N GLY A 172 1.89 4.95 8.28
CA GLY A 172 0.50 4.55 8.41
C GLY A 172 -0.42 5.75 8.63
N ALA A 173 -0.04 6.67 9.54
CA ALA A 173 -0.76 7.91 9.77
C ALA A 173 -0.78 8.82 8.53
N LEU A 174 0.31 8.87 7.73
CA LEU A 174 0.35 9.58 6.46
C LEU A 174 -0.66 8.98 5.46
N LEU A 175 -0.65 7.66 5.28
CA LEU A 175 -1.59 6.98 4.38
C LEU A 175 -3.05 7.23 4.79
N ARG A 176 -3.35 7.19 6.09
CA ARG A 176 -4.68 7.54 6.63
C ARG A 176 -5.07 8.98 6.32
N ARG A 177 -4.15 9.96 6.45
CA ARG A 177 -4.40 11.37 6.08
C ARG A 177 -4.66 11.53 4.59
N LEU A 178 -3.92 10.82 3.74
CA LEU A 178 -4.13 10.83 2.28
C LEU A 178 -5.50 10.22 1.92
N ALA A 179 -5.85 9.09 2.52
CA ALA A 179 -7.16 8.48 2.36
C ALA A 179 -8.29 9.44 2.78
N ALA A 180 -8.18 10.07 3.96
CA ALA A 180 -9.16 11.06 4.44
C ALA A 180 -9.35 12.26 3.48
N ARG A 181 -8.34 12.57 2.64
CA ARG A 181 -8.42 13.58 1.58
C ARG A 181 -9.01 13.06 0.27
N GLY A 182 -9.41 11.80 0.21
CA GLY A 182 -10.04 11.16 -0.94
C GLY A 182 -9.10 10.32 -1.82
N THR A 183 -7.80 10.21 -1.49
CA THR A 183 -6.88 9.33 -2.23
C THR A 183 -7.26 7.87 -1.99
N ALA A 184 -7.36 7.09 -3.06
CA ALA A 184 -7.52 5.65 -2.97
C ALA A 184 -6.14 4.99 -2.81
N ILE A 185 -5.95 4.12 -1.82
CA ILE A 185 -4.64 3.51 -1.55
C ILE A 185 -4.78 1.99 -1.51
N VAL A 186 -3.93 1.30 -2.24
CA VAL A 186 -3.81 -0.16 -2.21
C VAL A 186 -2.39 -0.52 -1.81
N LEU A 187 -2.25 -1.23 -0.71
CA LEU A 187 -0.97 -1.69 -0.17
C LEU A 187 -0.92 -3.22 -0.17
N VAL A 188 0.04 -3.80 -0.89
CA VAL A 188 0.43 -5.20 -0.68
C VAL A 188 1.40 -5.24 0.48
N SER A 189 1.10 -6.03 1.51
CA SER A 189 1.95 -6.16 2.68
C SER A 189 1.92 -7.57 3.28
N HIS A 190 3.04 -7.96 3.89
CA HIS A 190 3.14 -9.13 4.78
C HIS A 190 3.03 -8.74 6.26
N ASP A 191 3.02 -7.45 6.55
CA ASP A 191 2.91 -6.91 7.90
C ASP A 191 1.44 -6.85 8.32
N ILE A 192 0.96 -7.94 8.94
CA ILE A 192 -0.44 -8.08 9.37
C ILE A 192 -0.78 -7.08 10.46
N GLU A 193 0.16 -6.76 11.36
CA GLU A 193 -0.01 -5.75 12.40
C GLU A 193 -0.28 -4.38 11.79
N PHE A 194 0.52 -3.96 10.81
CA PHE A 194 0.31 -2.72 10.07
C PHE A 194 -1.06 -2.70 9.37
N CYS A 195 -1.44 -3.81 8.70
CA CYS A 195 -2.73 -3.90 8.05
C CYS A 195 -3.90 -3.83 9.04
N ALA A 196 -3.77 -4.47 10.21
CA ALA A 196 -4.80 -4.46 11.25
C ALA A 196 -4.99 -3.08 11.89
N GLU A 197 -3.91 -2.30 11.99
CA GLU A 197 -3.91 -0.99 12.63
C GLU A 197 -4.40 0.12 11.69
N PHE A 198 -3.98 0.10 10.42
CA PHE A 198 -4.16 1.24 9.53
C PHE A 198 -5.16 1.03 8.40
N ALA A 199 -5.45 -0.22 7.98
CA ALA A 199 -6.34 -0.46 6.85
C ALA A 199 -7.82 -0.20 7.19
N ASP A 200 -8.55 0.34 6.22
CA ASP A 200 -10.01 0.38 6.24
C ASP A 200 -10.57 -0.96 5.79
N ARG A 201 -9.88 -1.60 4.82
CA ARG A 201 -10.28 -2.87 4.24
C ARG A 201 -9.07 -3.75 3.98
N CYS A 202 -9.25 -5.06 4.16
CA CYS A 202 -8.26 -6.08 3.83
C CYS A 202 -8.83 -7.04 2.79
N ALA A 203 -7.99 -7.47 1.86
CA ALA A 203 -8.30 -8.50 0.88
C ALA A 203 -7.29 -9.65 0.99
N MET A 204 -7.75 -10.85 1.29
CA MET A 204 -6.91 -12.03 1.34
C MET A 204 -6.78 -12.64 -0.06
N PHE A 205 -5.54 -12.76 -0.52
CA PHE A 205 -5.22 -13.22 -1.85
C PHE A 205 -4.64 -14.64 -1.82
N PHE A 206 -5.23 -15.54 -2.60
CA PHE A 206 -4.80 -16.93 -2.69
C PHE A 206 -5.03 -17.46 -4.12
N ASN A 207 -4.05 -18.18 -4.67
CA ASN A 207 -4.13 -18.81 -5.98
C ASN A 207 -4.69 -17.89 -7.09
N GLY A 208 -4.21 -16.64 -7.14
CA GLY A 208 -4.54 -15.72 -8.23
C GLY A 208 -5.90 -15.01 -8.10
N THR A 209 -6.58 -15.14 -6.97
CA THR A 209 -7.87 -14.47 -6.73
C THR A 209 -8.04 -14.00 -5.29
N VAL A 210 -9.00 -13.12 -5.04
CA VAL A 210 -9.43 -12.69 -3.70
C VAL A 210 -10.36 -13.75 -3.15
N ILE A 211 -10.05 -14.31 -1.97
CA ILE A 211 -10.84 -15.36 -1.30
C ILE A 211 -11.63 -14.85 -0.09
N ALA A 212 -11.22 -13.73 0.48
CA ALA A 212 -11.92 -13.05 1.56
C ALA A 212 -11.65 -11.55 1.47
N GLU A 213 -12.63 -10.73 1.75
CA GLU A 213 -12.53 -9.29 1.72
C GLU A 213 -13.49 -8.68 2.74
N GLY A 214 -13.02 -7.68 3.49
CA GLY A 214 -13.81 -7.03 4.54
C GLY A 214 -12.95 -6.10 5.38
N THR A 215 -13.44 -5.72 6.55
CA THR A 215 -12.64 -5.00 7.55
C THR A 215 -11.47 -5.87 8.03
N PRO A 216 -10.42 -5.29 8.65
CA PRO A 216 -9.37 -6.09 9.28
C PRO A 216 -9.93 -7.16 10.23
N GLN A 217 -11.01 -6.84 10.96
CA GLN A 217 -11.70 -7.77 11.84
C GLN A 217 -12.26 -8.97 11.06
N ASP A 218 -12.97 -8.72 9.96
CA ASP A 218 -13.57 -9.78 9.14
C ASP A 218 -12.54 -10.74 8.56
N VAL A 219 -11.36 -10.22 8.21
CA VAL A 219 -10.31 -11.00 7.53
C VAL A 219 -9.37 -11.70 8.50
N PHE A 220 -9.03 -11.08 9.63
CA PHE A 220 -7.99 -11.60 10.54
C PHE A 220 -8.53 -12.31 11.77
N LEU A 221 -9.75 -11.97 12.27
CA LEU A 221 -10.34 -12.70 13.38
C LEU A 221 -10.77 -14.10 12.94
N GLY A 222 -10.47 -15.08 13.78
CA GLY A 222 -10.78 -16.48 13.47
C GLY A 222 -9.86 -17.15 12.46
N ASN A 223 -8.95 -16.40 11.80
CA ASN A 223 -7.97 -16.97 10.89
C ASN A 223 -6.79 -17.54 11.68
N SER A 224 -6.40 -18.80 11.40
CA SER A 224 -5.31 -19.46 12.11
C SER A 224 -3.92 -19.06 11.58
N PHE A 225 -3.82 -18.67 10.31
CA PHE A 225 -2.55 -18.36 9.65
C PHE A 225 -2.30 -16.86 9.52
N TYR A 226 -3.34 -16.11 9.15
CA TYR A 226 -3.28 -14.65 8.97
C TYR A 226 -4.00 -13.98 10.13
N THR A 227 -3.30 -13.80 11.24
CA THR A 227 -3.80 -13.12 12.43
C THR A 227 -2.66 -12.41 13.14
N THR A 228 -2.97 -11.36 13.90
CA THR A 228 -1.99 -10.55 14.61
C THR A 228 -1.43 -11.28 15.85
N SER A 229 -0.29 -10.82 16.33
CA SER A 229 0.29 -11.29 17.59
C SER A 229 -0.63 -10.97 18.77
N ALA A 230 -1.27 -9.80 18.76
CA ALA A 230 -2.26 -9.40 19.76
C ALA A 230 -3.41 -10.41 19.83
N CYS A 231 -4.00 -10.76 18.68
CA CYS A 231 -5.09 -11.75 18.62
C CYS A 231 -4.65 -13.14 19.09
N ARG A 232 -3.43 -13.58 18.78
CA ARG A 232 -2.89 -14.88 19.25
C ARG A 232 -2.72 -14.93 20.76
N ILE A 233 -2.14 -13.86 21.33
CA ILE A 233 -1.84 -13.81 22.79
C ILE A 233 -3.12 -13.67 23.59
N SER A 234 -4.09 -12.89 23.11
CA SER A 234 -5.33 -12.60 23.83
C SER A 234 -6.44 -13.62 23.58
N ARG A 235 -6.19 -14.63 22.73
CA ARG A 235 -7.19 -15.65 22.38
C ARG A 235 -7.78 -16.33 23.63
N GLY A 236 -9.10 -16.27 23.75
CA GLY A 236 -9.83 -16.84 24.89
C GLY A 236 -9.93 -15.93 26.13
N ILE A 237 -9.24 -14.78 26.13
CA ILE A 237 -9.29 -13.79 27.23
C ILE A 237 -9.99 -12.52 26.72
N ILE A 238 -9.57 -12.01 25.56
CA ILE A 238 -10.11 -10.81 24.94
C ILE A 238 -10.61 -11.22 23.57
N PRO A 239 -11.91 -11.42 23.39
CA PRO A 239 -12.46 -11.64 22.06
C PRO A 239 -12.24 -10.38 21.22
N ASP A 240 -11.90 -10.57 19.95
CA ASP A 240 -11.85 -9.52 18.94
C ASP A 240 -10.69 -8.50 19.03
N ALA A 241 -9.68 -8.73 19.89
CA ALA A 241 -8.50 -7.88 19.91
C ALA A 241 -7.57 -8.20 18.72
N LEU A 242 -7.32 -7.20 17.86
CA LEU A 242 -6.38 -7.28 16.73
C LEU A 242 -5.11 -6.47 16.95
N THR A 243 -5.15 -5.42 17.76
CA THR A 243 -4.01 -4.54 17.97
C THR A 243 -3.51 -4.61 19.41
N ALA A 244 -2.22 -4.28 19.60
CA ALA A 244 -1.63 -4.19 20.94
C ALA A 244 -2.36 -3.15 21.81
N GLU A 245 -2.80 -2.05 21.23
CA GLU A 245 -3.54 -0.99 21.92
C GLU A 245 -4.85 -1.53 22.49
N GLN A 246 -5.61 -2.32 21.75
CA GLN A 246 -6.84 -2.94 22.22
C GLN A 246 -6.60 -3.88 23.42
N VAL A 247 -5.47 -4.62 23.42
CA VAL A 247 -5.09 -5.48 24.55
C VAL A 247 -4.73 -4.65 25.78
N ILE A 248 -3.95 -3.57 25.61
CA ILE A 248 -3.55 -2.65 26.68
C ILE A 248 -4.79 -1.97 27.28
N ASP A 249 -5.70 -1.48 26.44
CA ASP A 249 -6.93 -0.84 26.89
C ASP A 249 -7.81 -1.79 27.73
N TYR A 250 -7.90 -3.04 27.32
CA TYR A 250 -8.62 -4.05 28.08
C TYR A 250 -7.97 -4.30 29.46
N ALA A 251 -6.64 -4.46 29.49
CA ALA A 251 -5.91 -4.66 30.75
C ALA A 251 -6.11 -3.49 31.73
N ASN A 252 -5.99 -2.25 31.22
CA ASN A 252 -6.22 -1.02 32.00
C ASN A 252 -7.65 -0.94 32.57
N ARG A 253 -8.66 -1.35 31.80
CA ARG A 253 -10.06 -1.40 32.28
C ARG A 253 -10.25 -2.45 33.40
N CYS A 254 -9.57 -3.59 33.31
CA CYS A 254 -9.63 -4.63 34.34
C CYS A 254 -8.95 -4.19 35.62
N GLU A 255 -7.83 -3.46 35.58
CA GLU A 255 -7.14 -2.90 36.73
C GLU A 255 -7.99 -1.84 37.46
N ARG A 256 -8.62 -0.93 36.72
CA ARG A 256 -9.53 0.09 37.31
C ARG A 256 -10.69 -0.57 38.05
N LYS A 257 -11.33 -1.58 37.47
CA LYS A 257 -12.41 -2.33 38.15
C LYS A 257 -11.99 -3.06 39.44
N LYS A 258 -10.71 -3.45 39.55
CA LYS A 258 -10.17 -4.07 40.79
C LYS A 258 -9.88 -3.04 41.89
N ASN A 259 -9.57 -1.78 41.50
CA ASN A 259 -9.27 -0.73 42.47
C ASN A 259 -10.55 -0.01 42.97
N ASP A 260 -11.68 -0.18 42.24
CA ASP A 260 -13.00 0.39 42.61
C ASP A 260 -13.88 -0.60 43.35
N ALA A 261 -13.42 -1.84 43.60
CA ALA A 261 -14.13 -2.90 44.33
C ALA A 261 -13.47 -3.17 45.70
#